data_5e83c00b789e6e9ec312593b6c4fbe04
#
_entry.id   5e83c00b789e6e9ec312593b6c4fbe04
#
_cell.length_a   1.000
_cell.length_b   1.000
_cell.length_c   1.000
_cell.angle_alpha   90.00
_cell.angle_beta   90.00
_cell.angle_gamma   90.00
#
_symmetry.space_group_name_H-M   'P 1'
#
loop_
_entity.id
_entity.type
_entity.pdbx_description
1 polymer ?
#
loop_
_entity_poly.entity_id
_entity_poly.type
_entity_poly.pdbx_seq_one_letter_code
_entity_poly.pdbx_strand_id
1 'polypeptide(L)'
;MTRLTAKDFPQELLDYYDYYAHGKISKREFLNLAAKYAVGGVTALALFNMLKPNYALAEQVKFTDPDILPEYIHYPSPNGHGSVRGYLVKPVNTTGKVSAVVVVHENRGLNPYIEDVARRVAKAGYIALAPDGLSSVGGYPGNDEEGKVLQQKVDPTKLMNDFFAAVEFMKQHPDASGKVGITGFCYGGGVSNAAAVAYPELACAVPFYGRQPAAADVPKIKAPILLHYAALDKNINEG
;
A
#
# COMPACT_ATOMS: atom_id res chain seq x y z
N MET A 1 17.38 -18.10 12.98
CA MET A 1 17.81 -16.71 13.29
C MET A 1 16.63 -16.01 13.94
N THR A 2 16.85 -15.33 15.07
CA THR A 2 15.81 -14.55 15.74
C THR A 2 15.42 -13.39 14.84
N ARG A 3 14.11 -13.15 14.63
CA ARG A 3 13.62 -12.02 13.82
C ARG A 3 13.90 -10.72 14.57
N LEU A 4 14.63 -9.80 13.94
CA LEU A 4 14.85 -8.46 14.46
C LEU A 4 13.54 -7.67 14.44
N THR A 5 13.35 -6.84 15.44
CA THR A 5 12.20 -5.94 15.62
C THR A 5 12.70 -4.50 15.77
N ALA A 6 11.81 -3.53 15.72
CA ALA A 6 12.17 -2.12 15.94
C ALA A 6 12.91 -1.88 17.27
N LYS A 7 12.64 -2.71 18.29
CA LYS A 7 13.30 -2.60 19.62
C LYS A 7 14.78 -2.96 19.58
N ASP A 8 15.24 -3.66 18.55
CA ASP A 8 16.63 -4.06 18.39
C ASP A 8 17.51 -2.98 17.76
N PHE A 9 16.91 -1.83 17.41
CA PHE A 9 17.59 -0.69 16.78
C PHE A 9 17.41 0.58 17.61
N PRO A 10 18.43 1.48 17.64
CA PRO A 10 18.27 2.82 18.19
C PRO A 10 17.16 3.61 17.47
N GLN A 11 16.32 4.34 18.20
CA GLN A 11 15.19 5.09 17.62
C GLN A 11 15.67 6.06 16.52
N GLU A 12 16.76 6.77 16.74
CA GLU A 12 17.31 7.71 15.76
C GLU A 12 17.71 7.02 14.44
N LEU A 13 18.18 5.77 14.47
CA LEU A 13 18.47 5.01 13.25
C LEU A 13 17.18 4.65 12.50
N LEU A 14 16.10 4.34 13.23
CA LEU A 14 14.78 4.11 12.65
C LEU A 14 14.24 5.39 12.01
N ASP A 15 14.41 6.54 12.66
CA ASP A 15 14.00 7.85 12.14
C ASP A 15 14.76 8.18 10.83
N TYR A 16 16.06 7.89 10.76
CA TYR A 16 16.83 8.07 9.53
C TYR A 16 16.36 7.13 8.41
N TYR A 17 15.99 5.89 8.76
CA TYR A 17 15.44 4.96 7.78
C TYR A 17 14.07 5.44 7.28
N ASP A 18 13.24 5.98 8.15
CA ASP A 18 11.96 6.60 7.80
C ASP A 18 12.17 7.79 6.84
N TYR A 19 13.11 8.68 7.13
CA TYR A 19 13.44 9.80 6.24
C TYR A 19 13.89 9.32 4.86
N TYR A 20 14.69 8.26 4.82
CA TYR A 20 15.08 7.63 3.57
C TYR A 20 13.87 7.01 2.84
N ALA A 21 13.05 6.26 3.54
CA ALA A 21 11.88 5.60 2.97
C ALA A 21 10.90 6.60 2.35
N HIS A 22 10.72 7.76 2.99
CA HIS A 22 9.88 8.86 2.50
C HIS A 22 10.59 9.84 1.54
N GLY A 23 11.86 9.63 1.24
CA GLY A 23 12.62 10.43 0.26
C GLY A 23 13.10 11.78 0.74
N LYS A 24 13.08 12.02 2.05
CA LYS A 24 13.63 13.22 2.65
C LYS A 24 15.15 13.26 2.59
N ILE A 25 15.78 12.08 2.62
CA ILE A 25 17.22 11.90 2.46
C ILE A 25 17.50 10.81 1.43
N SER A 26 18.65 10.90 0.76
CA SER A 26 19.16 9.89 -0.15
C SER A 26 19.71 8.67 0.62
N LYS A 27 19.88 7.53 -0.08
CA LYS A 27 20.54 6.36 0.49
C LYS A 27 21.96 6.68 0.97
N ARG A 28 22.71 7.55 0.26
CA ARG A 28 24.05 7.98 0.67
C ARG A 28 24.02 8.74 1.98
N GLU A 29 23.09 9.65 2.14
CA GLU A 29 22.91 10.41 3.40
C GLU A 29 22.51 9.48 4.53
N PHE A 30 21.57 8.54 4.30
CA PHE A 30 21.26 7.53 5.30
C PHE A 30 22.49 6.74 5.74
N LEU A 31 23.31 6.24 4.79
CA LEU A 31 24.52 5.47 5.12
C LEU A 31 25.53 6.30 5.92
N ASN A 32 25.69 7.59 5.61
CA ASN A 32 26.53 8.50 6.37
C ASN A 32 26.03 8.69 7.81
N LEU A 33 24.72 8.89 7.99
CA LEU A 33 24.09 9.03 9.32
C LEU A 33 24.14 7.74 10.12
N ALA A 34 23.92 6.59 9.47
CA ALA A 34 23.96 5.27 10.08
C ALA A 34 25.38 4.82 10.48
N ALA A 35 26.42 5.45 9.93
CA ALA A 35 27.81 5.07 10.19
C ALA A 35 28.19 5.13 11.69
N LYS A 36 27.59 6.04 12.46
CA LYS A 36 27.82 6.14 13.92
C LYS A 36 27.30 4.93 14.71
N TYR A 37 26.41 4.14 14.13
CA TYR A 37 25.88 2.91 14.72
C TYR A 37 26.58 1.66 14.19
N ALA A 38 27.54 1.81 13.30
CA ALA A 38 28.33 0.75 12.71
C ALA A 38 29.45 0.31 13.68
N VAL A 39 29.08 -0.49 14.68
CA VAL A 39 29.98 -0.98 15.74
C VAL A 39 30.07 -2.50 15.73
N GLY A 40 31.12 -3.05 16.33
CA GLY A 40 31.26 -4.50 16.50
C GLY A 40 31.34 -5.28 15.18
N GLY A 41 31.89 -4.69 14.10
CA GLY A 41 32.01 -5.31 12.78
C GLY A 41 30.77 -5.18 11.89
N VAL A 42 29.70 -4.54 12.38
CA VAL A 42 28.51 -4.21 11.58
C VAL A 42 28.79 -2.93 10.80
N THR A 43 28.55 -2.95 9.48
CA THR A 43 28.70 -1.77 8.61
C THR A 43 27.39 -1.00 8.50
N ALA A 44 27.43 0.30 8.10
CA ALA A 44 26.23 1.07 7.79
C ALA A 44 25.37 0.41 6.70
N LEU A 45 26.00 -0.24 5.71
CA LEU A 45 25.30 -1.00 4.67
C LEU A 45 24.62 -2.25 5.25
N ALA A 46 25.25 -2.93 6.21
CA ALA A 46 24.63 -4.06 6.89
C ALA A 46 23.41 -3.61 7.69
N LEU A 47 23.50 -2.50 8.43
CA LEU A 47 22.35 -1.90 9.13
C LEU A 47 21.21 -1.55 8.17
N PHE A 48 21.53 -0.95 7.03
CA PHE A 48 20.55 -0.67 5.98
C PHE A 48 19.83 -1.94 5.51
N ASN A 49 20.59 -3.01 5.24
CA ASN A 49 20.01 -4.28 4.78
C ASN A 49 19.19 -4.99 5.88
N MET A 50 19.52 -4.82 7.15
CA MET A 50 18.73 -5.32 8.28
C MET A 50 17.40 -4.60 8.44
N LEU A 51 17.34 -3.31 8.08
CA LEU A 51 16.13 -2.49 8.13
C LEU A 51 15.23 -2.68 6.91
N LYS A 52 15.75 -3.21 5.81
CA LYS A 52 14.94 -3.49 4.62
C LYS A 52 13.88 -4.56 4.91
N PRO A 53 12.65 -4.38 4.39
CA PRO A 53 11.63 -5.40 4.51
C PRO A 53 12.07 -6.70 3.81
N ASN A 54 11.90 -7.82 4.50
CA ASN A 54 12.05 -9.14 3.90
C ASN A 54 10.66 -9.71 3.64
N TYR A 55 10.14 -9.48 2.46
CA TYR A 55 8.79 -9.89 2.09
C TYR A 55 8.56 -11.40 2.13
N ALA A 56 9.58 -12.20 1.80
CA ALA A 56 9.47 -13.66 1.86
C ALA A 56 9.27 -14.18 3.28
N LEU A 57 9.90 -13.53 4.28
CA LEU A 57 9.69 -13.88 5.71
C LEU A 57 8.41 -13.25 6.28
N ALA A 58 7.86 -12.22 5.62
CA ALA A 58 6.65 -11.52 6.06
C ALA A 58 5.37 -12.12 5.47
N GLU A 59 5.48 -12.96 4.43
CA GLU A 59 4.33 -13.60 3.79
C GLU A 59 3.54 -14.44 4.80
N GLN A 60 2.23 -14.20 4.87
CA GLN A 60 1.32 -14.91 5.77
C GLN A 60 0.38 -15.85 5.01
N VAL A 61 0.02 -15.51 3.79
CA VAL A 61 -0.84 -16.32 2.92
C VAL A 61 -0.12 -16.57 1.60
N LYS A 62 0.17 -17.82 1.30
CA LYS A 62 0.87 -18.20 0.08
C LYS A 62 0.00 -17.96 -1.15
N PHE A 63 0.65 -17.67 -2.29
CA PHE A 63 -0.03 -17.59 -3.58
C PHE A 63 -0.81 -18.88 -3.91
N THR A 64 -0.30 -20.03 -3.47
CA THR A 64 -0.88 -21.36 -3.69
C THR A 64 -1.84 -21.80 -2.57
N ASP A 65 -2.29 -20.89 -1.71
CA ASP A 65 -3.24 -21.21 -0.63
C ASP A 65 -4.56 -21.72 -1.25
N PRO A 66 -5.07 -22.90 -0.83
CA PRO A 66 -6.23 -23.52 -1.47
C PRO A 66 -7.55 -22.77 -1.23
N ASP A 67 -7.61 -21.85 -0.29
CA ASP A 67 -8.83 -21.11 0.06
C ASP A 67 -9.02 -19.85 -0.79
N ILE A 68 -8.08 -19.53 -1.69
CA ILE A 68 -8.10 -18.32 -2.51
C ILE A 68 -7.78 -18.60 -3.97
N LEU A 69 -8.24 -17.69 -4.85
CA LEU A 69 -7.97 -17.69 -6.29
C LEU A 69 -7.29 -16.37 -6.67
N PRO A 70 -5.95 -16.31 -6.68
CA PRO A 70 -5.21 -15.12 -7.09
C PRO A 70 -5.00 -15.10 -8.60
N GLU A 71 -5.16 -13.93 -9.22
CA GLU A 71 -4.87 -13.70 -10.63
C GLU A 71 -4.45 -12.26 -10.88
N TYR A 72 -3.68 -12.03 -11.95
CA TYR A 72 -3.44 -10.68 -12.44
C TYR A 72 -4.42 -10.37 -13.56
N ILE A 73 -5.08 -9.22 -13.42
CA ILE A 73 -6.05 -8.74 -14.41
C ILE A 73 -5.63 -7.36 -14.93
N HIS A 74 -6.33 -6.88 -15.96
CA HIS A 74 -6.33 -5.49 -16.36
C HIS A 74 -7.74 -4.94 -16.26
N TYR A 75 -7.86 -3.70 -15.76
CA TYR A 75 -9.12 -3.00 -15.70
C TYR A 75 -9.00 -1.60 -16.35
N PRO A 76 -10.11 -1.05 -16.89
CA PRO A 76 -10.11 0.24 -17.56
C PRO A 76 -9.97 1.38 -16.56
N SER A 77 -9.15 2.38 -16.91
CA SER A 77 -8.98 3.65 -16.19
C SER A 77 -9.02 4.82 -17.16
N PRO A 78 -10.20 5.19 -17.67
CA PRO A 78 -10.32 6.18 -18.76
C PRO A 78 -9.82 7.58 -18.37
N ASN A 79 -9.93 7.96 -17.10
CA ASN A 79 -9.43 9.24 -16.58
C ASN A 79 -8.01 9.16 -16.02
N GLY A 80 -7.43 7.95 -15.99
CA GLY A 80 -6.06 7.68 -15.58
C GLY A 80 -5.17 7.32 -16.76
N HIS A 81 -4.50 6.16 -16.67
CA HIS A 81 -3.58 5.69 -17.71
C HIS A 81 -4.21 4.75 -18.75
N GLY A 82 -5.54 4.69 -18.84
CA GLY A 82 -6.30 3.91 -19.82
C GLY A 82 -6.51 2.45 -19.40
N SER A 83 -5.47 1.70 -19.13
CA SER A 83 -5.52 0.31 -18.66
C SER A 83 -4.54 0.10 -17.52
N VAL A 84 -5.00 -0.47 -16.43
CA VAL A 84 -4.21 -0.68 -15.21
C VAL A 84 -4.16 -2.16 -14.89
N ARG A 85 -2.96 -2.68 -14.63
CA ARG A 85 -2.78 -4.03 -14.08
C ARG A 85 -3.17 -4.02 -12.60
N GLY A 86 -3.85 -5.08 -12.15
CA GLY A 86 -4.18 -5.28 -10.74
C GLY A 86 -4.04 -6.74 -10.36
N TYR A 87 -3.77 -6.98 -9.10
CA TYR A 87 -3.76 -8.30 -8.48
C TYR A 87 -5.12 -8.52 -7.82
N LEU A 88 -5.93 -9.38 -8.45
CA LEU A 88 -7.26 -9.75 -7.99
C LEU A 88 -7.17 -11.07 -7.23
N VAL A 89 -7.76 -11.11 -6.05
CA VAL A 89 -7.83 -12.34 -5.25
C VAL A 89 -9.27 -12.57 -4.81
N LYS A 90 -9.79 -13.74 -5.11
CA LYS A 90 -11.15 -14.16 -4.73
C LYS A 90 -11.09 -15.29 -3.71
N PRO A 91 -11.98 -15.33 -2.70
CA PRO A 91 -12.17 -16.52 -1.87
C PRO A 91 -12.79 -17.66 -2.68
N VAL A 92 -12.37 -18.90 -2.41
CA VAL A 92 -12.87 -20.10 -3.11
C VAL A 92 -14.30 -20.45 -2.65
N ASN A 93 -14.52 -20.46 -1.35
CA ASN A 93 -15.74 -20.98 -0.75
C ASN A 93 -16.73 -19.85 -0.40
N THR A 94 -17.33 -19.22 -1.42
CA THR A 94 -18.37 -18.20 -1.20
C THR A 94 -19.70 -18.66 -1.77
N THR A 95 -20.77 -18.44 -1.01
CA THR A 95 -22.15 -18.61 -1.49
C THR A 95 -22.68 -17.26 -1.94
N GLY A 96 -22.67 -17.00 -3.25
CA GLY A 96 -23.16 -15.75 -3.83
C GLY A 96 -22.12 -14.63 -3.87
N LYS A 97 -22.61 -13.40 -4.08
CA LYS A 97 -21.78 -12.20 -4.21
C LYS A 97 -21.29 -11.71 -2.86
N VAL A 98 -20.01 -11.38 -2.77
CA VAL A 98 -19.37 -10.89 -1.54
C VAL A 98 -18.90 -9.43 -1.70
N SER A 99 -18.66 -8.73 -0.60
CA SER A 99 -18.12 -7.37 -0.64
C SER A 99 -16.70 -7.39 -1.16
N ALA A 100 -16.28 -6.28 -1.79
CA ALA A 100 -14.95 -6.11 -2.33
C ALA A 100 -14.12 -5.12 -1.51
N VAL A 101 -12.79 -5.25 -1.57
CA VAL A 101 -11.84 -4.32 -0.94
C VAL A 101 -10.75 -3.97 -1.95
N VAL A 102 -10.56 -2.68 -2.19
CA VAL A 102 -9.39 -2.18 -2.91
C VAL A 102 -8.24 -2.00 -1.92
N VAL A 103 -7.08 -2.60 -2.22
CA VAL A 103 -5.88 -2.56 -1.37
C VAL A 103 -4.80 -1.73 -2.06
N VAL A 104 -4.51 -0.54 -1.53
CA VAL A 104 -3.63 0.44 -2.17
C VAL A 104 -2.22 0.39 -1.56
N HIS A 105 -1.22 0.25 -2.43
CA HIS A 105 0.19 0.16 -2.05
C HIS A 105 0.79 1.50 -1.58
N GLU A 106 1.98 1.43 -1.00
CA GLU A 106 2.79 2.59 -0.62
C GLU A 106 3.35 3.32 -1.86
N ASN A 107 4.34 4.16 -1.67
CA ASN A 107 5.00 4.97 -2.72
C ASN A 107 6.04 4.19 -3.56
N ARG A 108 5.85 2.90 -3.78
CA ARG A 108 6.84 2.03 -4.43
C ARG A 108 6.26 0.95 -5.34
N GLY A 109 4.95 1.03 -5.61
CA GLY A 109 4.24 0.08 -6.47
C GLY A 109 3.72 -1.16 -5.75
N LEU A 110 3.10 -2.05 -6.51
CA LEU A 110 2.49 -3.29 -6.04
C LEU A 110 3.59 -4.31 -5.67
N ASN A 111 4.11 -4.19 -4.46
CA ASN A 111 5.12 -5.09 -3.92
C ASN A 111 4.52 -6.38 -3.33
N PRO A 112 5.34 -7.41 -3.04
CA PRO A 112 4.85 -8.70 -2.53
C PRO A 112 4.10 -8.61 -1.20
N TYR A 113 4.36 -7.59 -0.37
CA TYR A 113 3.61 -7.40 0.87
C TYR A 113 2.16 -7.00 0.61
N ILE A 114 1.92 -6.10 -0.35
CA ILE A 114 0.56 -5.68 -0.72
C ILE A 114 -0.22 -6.82 -1.37
N GLU A 115 0.46 -7.64 -2.16
CA GLU A 115 -0.15 -8.87 -2.70
C GLU A 115 -0.55 -9.84 -1.57
N ASP A 116 0.30 -10.00 -0.53
CA ASP A 116 -0.03 -10.79 0.64
C ASP A 116 -1.21 -10.19 1.43
N VAL A 117 -1.28 -8.86 1.56
CA VAL A 117 -2.45 -8.19 2.17
C VAL A 117 -3.72 -8.52 1.38
N ALA A 118 -3.69 -8.45 0.05
CA ALA A 118 -4.83 -8.81 -0.79
C ALA A 118 -5.26 -10.28 -0.57
N ARG A 119 -4.30 -11.20 -0.47
CA ARG A 119 -4.58 -12.62 -0.16
C ARG A 119 -5.22 -12.79 1.22
N ARG A 120 -4.72 -12.06 2.24
CA ARG A 120 -5.32 -12.08 3.59
C ARG A 120 -6.74 -11.55 3.60
N VAL A 121 -7.01 -10.50 2.85
CA VAL A 121 -8.37 -9.94 2.67
C VAL A 121 -9.29 -10.98 2.00
N ALA A 122 -8.80 -11.67 0.97
CA ALA A 122 -9.57 -12.73 0.32
C ALA A 122 -9.83 -13.91 1.27
N LYS A 123 -8.85 -14.30 2.06
CA LYS A 123 -9.00 -15.35 3.08
C LYS A 123 -10.00 -14.97 4.19
N ALA A 124 -10.22 -13.68 4.40
CA ALA A 124 -11.28 -13.16 5.30
C ALA A 124 -12.68 -13.12 4.65
N GLY A 125 -12.83 -13.59 3.40
CA GLY A 125 -14.11 -13.73 2.72
C GLY A 125 -14.51 -12.56 1.82
N TYR A 126 -13.59 -11.67 1.46
CA TYR A 126 -13.82 -10.54 0.56
C TYR A 126 -13.13 -10.77 -0.80
N ILE A 127 -13.63 -10.15 -1.85
CA ILE A 127 -12.83 -10.03 -3.08
C ILE A 127 -11.85 -8.88 -2.89
N ALA A 128 -10.57 -9.11 -3.11
CA ALA A 128 -9.54 -8.08 -2.99
C ALA A 128 -8.97 -7.71 -4.36
N LEU A 129 -8.87 -6.42 -4.66
CA LEU A 129 -8.12 -5.91 -5.82
C LEU A 129 -7.00 -5.01 -5.33
N ALA A 130 -5.76 -5.38 -5.62
CA ALA A 130 -4.60 -4.52 -5.40
C ALA A 130 -4.11 -3.95 -6.74
N PRO A 131 -4.40 -2.69 -7.06
CA PRO A 131 -3.94 -2.04 -8.28
C PRO A 131 -2.42 -1.89 -8.30
N ASP A 132 -1.80 -2.05 -9.48
CA ASP A 132 -0.41 -1.68 -9.70
C ASP A 132 -0.33 -0.26 -10.27
N GLY A 133 -0.13 0.71 -9.41
CA GLY A 133 -0.01 2.12 -9.78
C GLY A 133 1.20 2.43 -10.68
N LEU A 134 2.11 1.48 -10.86
CA LEU A 134 3.24 1.60 -11.78
C LEU A 134 2.97 0.97 -13.16
N SER A 135 1.74 0.53 -13.45
CA SER A 135 1.37 -0.12 -14.72
C SER A 135 1.81 0.67 -15.95
N SER A 136 1.68 2.00 -15.92
CA SER A 136 2.05 2.88 -17.03
C SER A 136 3.56 2.99 -17.29
N VAL A 137 4.38 2.56 -16.34
CA VAL A 137 5.85 2.60 -16.39
C VAL A 137 6.49 1.22 -16.26
N GLY A 138 5.72 0.16 -16.53
CA GLY A 138 6.20 -1.23 -16.58
C GLY A 138 5.91 -2.07 -15.33
N GLY A 139 5.21 -1.52 -14.35
CA GLY A 139 4.85 -2.21 -13.11
C GLY A 139 5.95 -2.20 -12.05
N TYR A 140 5.69 -2.92 -10.95
CA TYR A 140 6.66 -3.04 -9.86
C TYR A 140 7.95 -3.75 -10.33
N PRO A 141 9.14 -3.13 -10.17
CA PRO A 141 10.38 -3.61 -10.79
C PRO A 141 11.08 -4.75 -9.99
N GLY A 142 10.45 -5.27 -8.94
CA GLY A 142 11.02 -6.31 -8.08
C GLY A 142 11.84 -5.80 -6.91
N ASN A 143 12.01 -4.49 -6.76
CA ASN A 143 12.61 -3.86 -5.59
C ASN A 143 12.02 -2.47 -5.32
N ASP A 144 11.99 -2.10 -4.05
CA ASP A 144 11.33 -0.88 -3.57
C ASP A 144 12.08 0.41 -3.96
N GLU A 145 13.41 0.35 -4.12
CA GLU A 145 14.22 1.53 -4.44
C GLU A 145 13.89 2.01 -5.86
N GLU A 146 13.86 1.10 -6.82
CA GLU A 146 13.47 1.39 -8.19
C GLU A 146 11.98 1.70 -8.30
N GLY A 147 11.13 0.97 -7.57
CA GLY A 147 9.69 1.23 -7.53
C GLY A 147 9.37 2.66 -7.12
N LYS A 148 10.06 3.18 -6.10
CA LYS A 148 9.93 4.57 -5.66
C LYS A 148 10.37 5.56 -6.75
N VAL A 149 11.47 5.30 -7.46
CA VAL A 149 11.94 6.15 -8.56
C VAL A 149 10.94 6.14 -9.72
N LEU A 150 10.36 4.98 -10.03
CA LEU A 150 9.33 4.87 -11.06
C LEU A 150 8.06 5.62 -10.68
N GLN A 151 7.60 5.52 -9.44
CA GLN A 151 6.39 6.24 -9.01
C GLN A 151 6.52 7.76 -9.09
N GLN A 152 7.71 8.32 -8.89
CA GLN A 152 7.97 9.75 -9.08
C GLN A 152 7.83 10.22 -10.54
N LYS A 153 7.87 9.30 -11.50
CA LYS A 153 7.70 9.58 -12.94
C LYS A 153 6.25 9.48 -13.41
N VAL A 154 5.39 8.87 -12.62
CA VAL A 154 3.97 8.70 -12.95
C VAL A 154 3.22 10.01 -12.69
N ASP A 155 2.34 10.40 -13.60
CA ASP A 155 1.46 11.56 -13.40
C ASP A 155 0.60 11.34 -12.15
N PRO A 156 0.68 12.19 -11.12
CA PRO A 156 0.01 11.97 -9.84
C PRO A 156 -1.51 12.04 -9.94
N THR A 157 -2.06 12.84 -10.86
CA THR A 157 -3.50 12.95 -11.07
C THR A 157 -4.04 11.69 -11.74
N LYS A 158 -3.36 11.21 -12.77
CA LYS A 158 -3.73 9.96 -13.42
C LYS A 158 -3.58 8.76 -12.50
N LEU A 159 -2.51 8.73 -11.69
CA LEU A 159 -2.31 7.69 -10.70
C LEU A 159 -3.44 7.62 -9.68
N MET A 160 -3.91 8.78 -9.18
CA MET A 160 -5.07 8.83 -8.30
C MET A 160 -6.33 8.29 -8.99
N ASN A 161 -6.55 8.69 -10.25
CA ASN A 161 -7.68 8.21 -11.05
C ASN A 161 -7.61 6.70 -11.34
N ASP A 162 -6.42 6.11 -11.44
CA ASP A 162 -6.27 4.66 -11.58
C ASP A 162 -6.79 3.91 -10.35
N PHE A 163 -6.51 4.41 -9.14
CA PHE A 163 -7.06 3.82 -7.91
C PHE A 163 -8.57 4.05 -7.77
N PHE A 164 -9.06 5.19 -8.19
CA PHE A 164 -10.50 5.48 -8.21
C PHE A 164 -11.23 4.58 -9.21
N ALA A 165 -10.64 4.35 -10.38
CA ALA A 165 -11.17 3.41 -11.36
C ALA A 165 -11.25 1.98 -10.82
N ALA A 166 -10.33 1.57 -9.93
CA ALA A 166 -10.41 0.26 -9.26
C ALA A 166 -11.65 0.15 -8.35
N VAL A 167 -12.02 1.23 -7.66
CA VAL A 167 -13.26 1.26 -6.85
C VAL A 167 -14.47 1.05 -7.76
N GLU A 168 -14.57 1.80 -8.87
CA GLU A 168 -15.68 1.68 -9.82
C GLU A 168 -15.71 0.31 -10.49
N PHE A 169 -14.56 -0.23 -10.87
CA PHE A 169 -14.45 -1.58 -11.42
C PHE A 169 -14.98 -2.64 -10.45
N MET A 170 -14.61 -2.55 -9.18
CA MET A 170 -15.05 -3.51 -8.17
C MET A 170 -16.54 -3.36 -7.81
N LYS A 171 -17.12 -2.17 -7.89
CA LYS A 171 -18.59 -1.98 -7.74
C LYS A 171 -19.38 -2.74 -8.80
N GLN A 172 -18.82 -2.90 -10.00
CA GLN A 172 -19.46 -3.54 -11.14
C GLN A 172 -19.01 -4.99 -11.36
N HIS A 173 -18.03 -5.48 -10.56
CA HIS A 173 -17.49 -6.83 -10.73
C HIS A 173 -18.58 -7.89 -10.55
N PRO A 174 -18.69 -8.90 -11.45
CA PRO A 174 -19.81 -9.86 -11.45
C PRO A 174 -19.94 -10.66 -10.14
N ASP A 175 -18.82 -10.96 -9.48
CA ASP A 175 -18.78 -11.71 -8.23
C ASP A 175 -18.91 -10.78 -6.99
N ALA A 176 -18.88 -9.47 -7.16
CA ALA A 176 -18.99 -8.51 -6.06
C ALA A 176 -20.44 -8.11 -5.80
N SER A 177 -20.79 -7.86 -4.54
CA SER A 177 -22.11 -7.41 -4.10
C SER A 177 -22.42 -5.94 -4.42
N GLY A 178 -21.48 -5.21 -5.02
CA GLY A 178 -21.54 -3.77 -5.21
C GLY A 178 -21.07 -2.96 -4.00
N LYS A 179 -20.87 -3.58 -2.83
CA LYS A 179 -20.28 -2.93 -1.66
C LYS A 179 -18.77 -3.00 -1.74
N VAL A 180 -18.11 -1.83 -1.78
CA VAL A 180 -16.66 -1.72 -1.90
C VAL A 180 -16.10 -0.95 -0.71
N GLY A 181 -15.14 -1.53 -0.03
CA GLY A 181 -14.26 -0.85 0.94
C GLY A 181 -12.91 -0.54 0.30
N ILE A 182 -12.15 0.33 0.94
CA ILE A 182 -10.78 0.66 0.54
C ILE A 182 -9.85 0.66 1.75
N THR A 183 -8.65 0.14 1.57
CA THR A 183 -7.56 0.24 2.54
C THR A 183 -6.27 0.55 1.83
N GLY A 184 -5.32 1.16 2.53
CA GLY A 184 -4.01 1.46 1.94
C GLY A 184 -3.03 1.98 2.97
N PHE A 185 -1.76 1.95 2.61
CA PHE A 185 -0.64 2.21 3.49
C PHE A 185 0.18 3.39 2.98
N CYS A 186 0.60 4.31 3.85
CA CYS A 186 1.39 5.48 3.48
C CYS A 186 0.69 6.31 2.37
N TYR A 187 1.26 6.36 1.16
CA TYR A 187 0.63 6.95 -0.02
C TYR A 187 -0.79 6.38 -0.24
N GLY A 188 -0.92 5.05 -0.16
CA GLY A 188 -2.21 4.36 -0.28
C GLY A 188 -3.20 4.69 0.84
N GLY A 189 -2.73 5.02 2.04
CA GLY A 189 -3.56 5.58 3.10
C GLY A 189 -4.13 6.94 2.71
N GLY A 190 -3.32 7.80 2.08
CA GLY A 190 -3.77 9.07 1.51
C GLY A 190 -4.80 8.88 0.38
N VAL A 191 -4.59 7.89 -0.50
CA VAL A 191 -5.57 7.50 -1.52
C VAL A 191 -6.89 7.04 -0.89
N SER A 192 -6.82 6.24 0.19
CA SER A 192 -8.01 5.77 0.91
C SER A 192 -8.80 6.92 1.53
N ASN A 193 -8.12 7.92 2.09
CA ASN A 193 -8.74 9.16 2.56
C ASN A 193 -9.40 9.94 1.41
N ALA A 194 -8.69 10.11 0.29
CA ALA A 194 -9.21 10.80 -0.88
C ALA A 194 -10.42 10.07 -1.50
N ALA A 195 -10.39 8.74 -1.51
CA ALA A 195 -11.52 7.94 -1.96
C ALA A 195 -12.75 8.09 -1.04
N ALA A 196 -12.57 8.18 0.28
CA ALA A 196 -13.66 8.43 1.22
C ALA A 196 -14.32 9.81 1.00
N VAL A 197 -13.54 10.81 0.55
CA VAL A 197 -14.07 12.12 0.14
C VAL A 197 -14.83 12.04 -1.19
N ALA A 198 -14.27 11.31 -2.18
CA ALA A 198 -14.80 11.24 -3.53
C ALA A 198 -16.03 10.32 -3.67
N TYR A 199 -16.11 9.28 -2.82
CA TYR A 199 -17.14 8.23 -2.85
C TYR A 199 -17.90 8.13 -1.53
N PRO A 200 -18.91 8.98 -1.29
CA PRO A 200 -19.70 8.93 -0.05
C PRO A 200 -20.40 7.60 0.21
N GLU A 201 -20.60 6.80 -0.84
CA GLU A 201 -21.25 5.48 -0.79
C GLU A 201 -20.30 4.32 -0.54
N LEU A 202 -19.00 4.54 -0.33
CA LEU A 202 -18.08 3.48 0.06
C LEU A 202 -18.60 2.74 1.29
N ALA A 203 -18.45 1.41 1.30
CA ALA A 203 -18.84 0.60 2.43
C ALA A 203 -17.99 0.93 3.67
N CYS A 204 -16.70 1.20 3.48
CA CYS A 204 -15.78 1.72 4.50
C CYS A 204 -14.45 2.17 3.89
N ALA A 205 -13.69 2.97 4.64
CA ALA A 205 -12.29 3.26 4.35
C ALA A 205 -11.42 2.98 5.59
N VAL A 206 -10.28 2.31 5.37
CA VAL A 206 -9.33 1.97 6.45
C VAL A 206 -7.92 2.44 6.06
N PRO A 207 -7.64 3.74 6.16
CA PRO A 207 -6.33 4.30 5.85
C PRO A 207 -5.31 4.07 6.98
N PHE A 208 -4.11 3.62 6.61
CA PHE A 208 -2.97 3.49 7.51
C PHE A 208 -1.95 4.60 7.22
N TYR A 209 -1.65 5.43 8.22
CA TYR A 209 -0.66 6.51 8.21
C TYR A 209 -0.60 7.28 6.88
N GLY A 210 -1.77 7.60 6.33
CA GLY A 210 -1.92 8.32 5.08
C GLY A 210 -2.13 9.81 5.28
N ARG A 211 -1.73 10.60 4.27
CA ARG A 211 -1.99 12.03 4.26
C ARG A 211 -3.48 12.32 4.45
N GLN A 212 -3.78 13.25 5.30
CA GLN A 212 -5.14 13.69 5.58
C GLN A 212 -5.74 14.47 4.38
N PRO A 213 -7.06 14.44 4.17
CA PRO A 213 -7.73 15.33 3.23
C PRO A 213 -7.69 16.77 3.75
N ALA A 214 -7.90 17.74 2.87
CA ALA A 214 -8.07 19.13 3.30
C ALA A 214 -9.27 19.24 4.27
N ALA A 215 -9.15 20.07 5.32
CA ALA A 215 -10.21 20.25 6.31
C ALA A 215 -11.59 20.57 5.69
N ALA A 216 -11.59 21.34 4.61
CA ALA A 216 -12.83 21.67 3.86
C ALA A 216 -13.49 20.46 3.18
N ASP A 217 -12.75 19.38 2.95
CA ASP A 217 -13.26 18.15 2.32
C ASP A 217 -13.77 17.11 3.33
N VAL A 218 -13.34 17.20 4.59
CA VAL A 218 -13.74 16.25 5.64
C VAL A 218 -15.26 16.10 5.77
N PRO A 219 -16.10 17.17 5.71
CA PRO A 219 -17.56 17.04 5.77
C PRO A 219 -18.19 16.22 4.62
N LYS A 220 -17.46 16.01 3.52
CA LYS A 220 -17.93 15.21 2.37
C LYS A 220 -17.86 13.70 2.67
N ILE A 221 -17.02 13.27 3.62
CA ILE A 221 -16.91 11.87 4.02
C ILE A 221 -18.21 11.43 4.68
N LYS A 222 -18.84 10.41 4.10
CA LYS A 222 -20.06 9.77 4.63
C LYS A 222 -19.83 8.31 4.95
N ALA A 223 -18.84 7.69 4.33
CA ALA A 223 -18.47 6.31 4.61
C ALA A 223 -17.92 6.15 6.04
N PRO A 224 -18.19 5.03 6.70
CA PRO A 224 -17.47 4.66 7.92
C PRO A 224 -15.96 4.65 7.67
N ILE A 225 -15.19 5.27 8.57
CA ILE A 225 -13.75 5.36 8.45
C ILE A 225 -13.07 4.88 9.73
N LEU A 226 -12.03 4.03 9.59
CA LEU A 226 -11.18 3.58 10.69
C LEU A 226 -9.75 4.03 10.42
N LEU A 227 -9.30 5.04 11.15
CA LEU A 227 -8.00 5.68 10.97
C LEU A 227 -6.93 5.01 11.84
N HIS A 228 -5.82 4.63 11.21
CA HIS A 228 -4.64 4.11 11.90
C HIS A 228 -3.46 5.08 11.74
N TYR A 229 -3.14 5.82 12.80
CA TYR A 229 -2.02 6.76 12.84
C TYR A 229 -1.05 6.39 13.97
N ALA A 230 0.25 6.57 13.73
CA ALA A 230 1.26 6.38 14.75
C ALA A 230 1.37 7.64 15.63
N ALA A 231 1.39 7.47 16.96
CA ALA A 231 1.38 8.59 17.90
C ALA A 231 2.59 9.55 17.75
N LEU A 232 3.72 9.05 17.24
CA LEU A 232 4.97 9.82 17.10
C LEU A 232 5.25 10.27 15.65
N ASP A 233 4.35 10.02 14.70
CA ASP A 233 4.50 10.44 13.31
C ASP A 233 4.11 11.91 13.14
N LYS A 234 5.06 12.80 13.40
CA LYS A 234 4.86 14.24 13.25
C LYS A 234 4.51 14.66 11.82
N ASN A 235 5.03 13.94 10.81
CA ASN A 235 4.85 14.32 9.40
C ASN A 235 3.42 14.13 8.92
N ILE A 236 2.74 13.12 9.46
CA ILE A 236 1.35 12.81 9.09
C ILE A 236 0.38 13.45 10.07
N ASN A 237 0.70 13.48 11.38
CA ASN A 237 -0.23 13.95 12.41
C ASN A 237 -0.39 15.49 12.44
N GLU A 238 0.55 16.24 11.86
CA GLU A 238 0.51 17.71 11.78
C GLU A 238 -0.12 18.25 10.48
N GLY A 239 -0.71 17.38 9.66
CA GLY A 239 -1.32 17.71 8.36
C GLY A 239 -2.77 18.19 8.42
#